data_62324e25e7ecf2c5822524a0e3741d7f
#
_entry.id   62324e25e7ecf2c5822524a0e3741d7f
#
_cell.length_a   1.000
_cell.length_b   1.000
_cell.length_c   1.000
_cell.angle_alpha   90.00
_cell.angle_beta   90.00
_cell.angle_gamma   90.00
#
_symmetry.space_group_name_H-M   'P 1'
#
loop_
_entity.id
_entity.type
_entity.pdbx_description
1 polymer ?
#
loop_
_entity_poly.entity_id
_entity_poly.type
_entity_poly.pdbx_seq_one_letter_code
_entity_poly.pdbx_strand_id
1 'polypeptide(L)'
;MTEATLDEFADDQRARANVVRLSIAQALTGANSAVIFATGSIVGATLAPSLALATVPLSVYVLGLAMATLPTGYISRRYGRRTAFIIGTGFGALTGVLGCIAILRGSFALFCAATMLGGFYGAVSQSYRFAAADGASAAFRPKAVSWVMAGGVFAGVLGPQMVQWTMDIWPPYLFAASFLAQAGIALIAMVVVAGVDSPPPPPADLGAGRPLMQIARQPRFIAAAISGVVSYSMMNLVMTSAPLAMKMCGLPLSDSNTGIQWHIVAMYGPSFFTGALITRFGAPTVAAAGLLLEATAAGIGLAGITTHHFWAGLFVLGLGWNLSFIGASALVLETHRPQERNKVQAFNDFLVFGTMAIGSFISGQLLADFGWSMVNLVVYPPVIIGLIALAFAAAGRRRMMAS
;
A
#
# COMPACT_ATOMS: atom_id res chain seq x y z
N MET A 1 -0.04 -27.79 30.53
CA MET A 1 0.46 -26.65 29.74
C MET A 1 1.73 -26.19 30.42
N THR A 2 2.84 -26.12 29.72
CA THR A 2 4.11 -25.63 30.25
C THR A 2 4.08 -24.08 30.35
N GLU A 3 4.88 -23.48 31.25
CA GLU A 3 5.00 -22.01 31.39
C GLU A 3 5.26 -21.33 30.03
N ALA A 4 6.09 -21.91 29.20
CA ALA A 4 6.38 -21.43 27.84
C ALA A 4 5.14 -21.40 26.92
N THR A 5 4.18 -22.35 27.08
CA THR A 5 2.92 -22.35 26.33
C THR A 5 1.95 -21.29 26.84
N LEU A 6 1.99 -20.93 28.12
CA LEU A 6 1.18 -19.87 28.72
C LEU A 6 1.67 -18.48 28.28
N ASP A 7 2.99 -18.27 28.21
CA ASP A 7 3.59 -17.02 27.72
C ASP A 7 3.30 -16.82 26.23
N GLU A 8 3.39 -17.87 25.41
CA GLU A 8 3.07 -17.81 23.99
C GLU A 8 1.57 -17.51 23.74
N PHE A 9 0.67 -18.03 24.59
CA PHE A 9 -0.76 -17.70 24.55
C PHE A 9 -1.05 -16.26 24.98
N ALA A 10 -0.36 -15.74 25.99
CA ALA A 10 -0.53 -14.36 26.45
C ALA A 10 -0.03 -13.35 25.40
N ASP A 11 1.08 -13.66 24.75
CA ASP A 11 1.63 -12.87 23.65
C ASP A 11 0.70 -12.85 22.42
N ASP A 12 0.11 -13.99 22.05
CA ASP A 12 -0.85 -14.05 20.96
C ASP A 12 -2.18 -13.32 21.26
N GLN A 13 -2.63 -13.25 22.51
CA GLN A 13 -3.79 -12.43 22.89
C GLN A 13 -3.52 -10.93 22.72
N ARG A 14 -2.35 -10.45 23.14
CA ARG A 14 -1.92 -9.06 22.92
C ARG A 14 -1.76 -8.76 21.43
N ALA A 15 -1.13 -9.67 20.69
CA ALA A 15 -0.99 -9.55 19.25
C ALA A 15 -2.34 -9.46 18.53
N ARG A 16 -3.33 -10.27 18.91
CA ARG A 16 -4.69 -10.22 18.34
C ARG A 16 -5.39 -8.88 18.60
N ALA A 17 -5.28 -8.33 19.83
CA ALA A 17 -5.83 -7.01 20.13
C ALA A 17 -5.18 -5.91 19.27
N ASN A 18 -3.87 -5.96 19.06
CA ASN A 18 -3.16 -5.04 18.17
C ASN A 18 -3.57 -5.23 16.71
N VAL A 19 -3.74 -6.46 16.24
CA VAL A 19 -4.22 -6.75 14.88
C VAL A 19 -5.57 -6.11 14.65
N VAL A 20 -6.52 -6.23 15.58
CA VAL A 20 -7.84 -5.57 15.46
C VAL A 20 -7.71 -4.05 15.37
N ARG A 21 -6.94 -3.42 16.27
CA ARG A 21 -6.72 -1.97 16.25
C ARG A 21 -6.05 -1.51 14.94
N LEU A 22 -5.03 -2.24 14.50
CA LEU A 22 -4.31 -1.92 13.27
C LEU A 22 -5.15 -2.18 12.01
N SER A 23 -6.06 -3.17 12.03
CA SER A 23 -7.04 -3.39 10.95
C SER A 23 -8.04 -2.24 10.84
N ILE A 24 -8.54 -1.74 11.98
CA ILE A 24 -9.40 -0.55 12.01
C ILE A 24 -8.62 0.68 11.52
N ALA A 25 -7.39 0.88 11.99
CA ALA A 25 -6.54 1.97 11.53
C ALA A 25 -6.27 1.86 10.02
N GLN A 26 -6.04 0.66 9.49
CA GLN A 26 -5.86 0.41 8.05
C GLN A 26 -7.11 0.78 7.25
N ALA A 27 -8.31 0.45 7.73
CA ALA A 27 -9.57 0.83 7.11
C ALA A 27 -9.72 2.36 7.03
N LEU A 28 -9.48 3.05 8.15
CA LEU A 28 -9.60 4.50 8.24
C LEU A 28 -8.55 5.23 7.39
N THR A 29 -7.29 4.78 7.46
CA THR A 29 -6.22 5.38 6.66
C THR A 29 -6.38 5.10 5.18
N GLY A 30 -6.79 3.88 4.83
CA GLY A 30 -7.10 3.52 3.45
C GLY A 30 -8.23 4.34 2.88
N ALA A 31 -9.27 4.65 3.66
CA ALA A 31 -10.34 5.55 3.26
C ALA A 31 -9.81 6.96 2.93
N ASN A 32 -8.89 7.49 3.75
CA ASN A 32 -8.23 8.77 3.46
C ASN A 32 -7.44 8.76 2.16
N SER A 33 -6.69 7.69 1.90
CA SER A 33 -5.97 7.53 0.63
C SER A 33 -6.94 7.44 -0.55
N ALA A 34 -8.06 6.71 -0.39
CA ALA A 34 -9.08 6.57 -1.42
C ALA A 34 -9.71 7.93 -1.80
N VAL A 35 -9.92 8.84 -0.83
CA VAL A 35 -10.38 10.22 -1.12
C VAL A 35 -9.39 10.94 -2.04
N ILE A 36 -8.09 10.88 -1.73
CA ILE A 36 -7.06 11.55 -2.54
C ILE A 36 -7.01 10.95 -3.95
N PHE A 37 -7.08 9.64 -4.10
CA PHE A 37 -7.08 8.99 -5.41
C PHE A 37 -8.36 9.27 -6.21
N ALA A 38 -9.52 9.32 -5.56
CA ALA A 38 -10.80 9.60 -6.22
C ALA A 38 -10.95 11.07 -6.65
N THR A 39 -10.42 12.01 -5.87
CA THR A 39 -10.69 13.44 -6.06
C THR A 39 -9.47 14.23 -6.56
N GLY A 40 -8.26 13.73 -6.30
CA GLY A 40 -7.02 14.49 -6.48
C GLY A 40 -6.77 15.00 -7.89
N SER A 41 -7.07 14.19 -8.93
CA SER A 41 -6.93 14.62 -10.33
C SER A 41 -8.04 15.62 -10.74
N ILE A 42 -9.25 15.48 -10.20
CA ILE A 42 -10.38 16.38 -10.49
C ILE A 42 -10.10 17.76 -9.86
N VAL A 43 -9.74 17.78 -8.58
CA VAL A 43 -9.34 19.02 -7.89
C VAL A 43 -8.09 19.61 -8.53
N GLY A 44 -7.12 18.75 -8.90
CA GLY A 44 -5.92 19.16 -9.63
C GLY A 44 -6.28 19.85 -10.95
N ALA A 45 -7.18 19.30 -11.75
CA ALA A 45 -7.65 19.91 -12.99
C ALA A 45 -8.36 21.25 -12.80
N THR A 46 -9.05 21.42 -11.65
CA THR A 46 -9.76 22.66 -11.32
C THR A 46 -8.79 23.77 -10.85
N LEU A 47 -7.75 23.40 -10.11
CA LEU A 47 -6.83 24.35 -9.48
C LEU A 47 -5.56 24.61 -10.30
N ALA A 48 -5.18 23.69 -11.20
CA ALA A 48 -3.93 23.78 -11.94
C ALA A 48 -3.96 24.87 -13.01
N PRO A 49 -2.82 25.54 -13.29
CA PRO A 49 -2.69 26.49 -14.39
C PRO A 49 -2.91 25.86 -15.77
N SER A 50 -2.70 24.56 -15.91
CA SER A 50 -2.93 23.80 -17.13
C SER A 50 -3.40 22.40 -16.83
N LEU A 51 -4.16 21.79 -17.76
CA LEU A 51 -4.68 20.42 -17.61
C LEU A 51 -3.55 19.38 -17.52
N ALA A 52 -2.40 19.65 -18.12
CA ALA A 52 -1.22 18.78 -18.03
C ALA A 52 -0.72 18.58 -16.58
N LEU A 53 -1.03 19.50 -15.68
CA LEU A 53 -0.66 19.42 -14.26
C LEU A 53 -1.74 18.80 -13.37
N ALA A 54 -2.88 18.40 -13.93
CA ALA A 54 -4.03 17.88 -13.16
C ALA A 54 -3.68 16.67 -12.27
N THR A 55 -2.76 15.83 -12.67
CA THR A 55 -2.35 14.62 -11.94
C THR A 55 -1.18 14.85 -10.98
N VAL A 56 -0.54 16.03 -11.01
CA VAL A 56 0.61 16.34 -10.14
C VAL A 56 0.29 16.13 -8.65
N PRO A 57 -0.88 16.51 -8.10
CA PRO A 57 -1.20 16.22 -6.70
C PRO A 57 -1.11 14.74 -6.33
N LEU A 58 -1.51 13.83 -7.23
CA LEU A 58 -1.39 12.38 -7.00
C LEU A 58 0.08 11.92 -7.04
N SER A 59 0.86 12.42 -8.00
CA SER A 59 2.28 12.11 -8.10
C SER A 59 3.06 12.60 -6.87
N VAL A 60 2.70 13.79 -6.36
CA VAL A 60 3.30 14.36 -5.14
C VAL A 60 2.88 13.56 -3.90
N TYR A 61 1.65 13.05 -3.83
CA TYR A 61 1.24 12.11 -2.79
C TYR A 61 2.13 10.86 -2.77
N VAL A 62 2.34 10.23 -3.93
CA VAL A 62 3.18 9.03 -4.04
C VAL A 62 4.64 9.34 -3.69
N LEU A 63 5.15 10.50 -4.10
CA LEU A 63 6.47 10.98 -3.72
C LEU A 63 6.59 11.16 -2.20
N GLY A 64 5.60 11.77 -1.56
CA GLY A 64 5.52 11.93 -0.11
C GLY A 64 5.53 10.58 0.61
N LEU A 65 4.78 9.60 0.07
CA LEU A 65 4.76 8.24 0.59
C LEU A 65 6.17 7.60 0.53
N ALA A 66 6.86 7.72 -0.59
CA ALA A 66 8.22 7.19 -0.74
C ALA A 66 9.21 7.87 0.22
N MET A 67 9.17 9.21 0.30
CA MET A 67 10.08 10.00 1.14
C MET A 67 9.89 9.73 2.63
N ALA A 68 8.67 9.43 3.08
CA ALA A 68 8.37 9.22 4.50
C ALA A 68 8.71 7.81 5.01
N THR A 69 9.02 6.84 4.14
CA THR A 69 9.30 5.46 4.56
C THR A 69 10.52 5.35 5.49
N LEU A 70 11.64 5.99 5.11
CA LEU A 70 12.87 5.96 5.92
C LEU A 70 12.72 6.75 7.24
N PRO A 71 12.19 7.98 7.25
CA PRO A 71 11.86 8.69 8.49
C PRO A 71 10.92 7.90 9.41
N THR A 72 9.89 7.25 8.87
CA THR A 72 8.97 6.39 9.65
C THR A 72 9.72 5.25 10.32
N GLY A 73 10.64 4.60 9.60
CA GLY A 73 11.50 3.55 10.16
C GLY A 73 12.42 4.07 11.27
N TYR A 74 13.02 5.25 11.09
CA TYR A 74 13.86 5.89 12.09
C TYR A 74 13.07 6.25 13.37
N ILE A 75 11.92 6.91 13.22
CA ILE A 75 11.04 7.28 14.34
C ILE A 75 10.57 6.03 15.08
N SER A 76 10.14 4.99 14.34
CA SER A 76 9.72 3.71 14.92
C SER A 76 10.84 3.04 15.74
N ARG A 77 12.09 3.14 15.27
CA ARG A 77 13.25 2.61 15.97
C ARG A 77 13.61 3.41 17.24
N ARG A 78 13.53 4.75 17.14
CA ARG A 78 13.99 5.66 18.23
C ARG A 78 12.94 5.86 19.32
N TYR A 79 11.66 5.99 18.91
CA TYR A 79 10.56 6.41 19.76
C TYR A 79 9.43 5.38 19.86
N GLY A 80 9.56 4.23 19.17
CA GLY A 80 8.54 3.19 19.09
C GLY A 80 7.52 3.42 17.97
N ARG A 81 6.86 2.33 17.57
CA ARG A 81 5.87 2.36 16.46
C ARG A 81 4.66 3.23 16.78
N ARG A 82 4.16 3.20 18.02
CA ARG A 82 3.03 4.01 18.46
C ARG A 82 3.25 5.50 18.19
N THR A 83 4.45 6.02 18.50
CA THR A 83 4.81 7.42 18.26
C THR A 83 4.80 7.73 16.76
N ALA A 84 5.38 6.85 15.93
CA ALA A 84 5.35 7.01 14.47
C ALA A 84 3.90 7.04 13.93
N PHE A 85 3.02 6.20 14.48
CA PHE A 85 1.61 6.13 14.06
C PHE A 85 0.83 7.40 14.43
N ILE A 86 1.03 7.94 15.63
CA ILE A 86 0.42 9.19 16.07
C ILE A 86 0.89 10.37 15.18
N ILE A 87 2.18 10.45 14.88
CA ILE A 87 2.73 11.48 13.99
C ILE A 87 2.12 11.35 12.58
N GLY A 88 2.05 10.12 12.05
CA GLY A 88 1.48 9.86 10.72
C GLY A 88 0.01 10.26 10.62
N THR A 89 -0.80 9.89 11.61
CA THR A 89 -2.22 10.30 11.66
C THR A 89 -2.38 11.81 11.82
N GLY A 90 -1.46 12.48 12.50
CA GLY A 90 -1.39 13.95 12.54
C GLY A 90 -1.16 14.57 11.16
N PHE A 91 -0.28 13.99 10.34
CA PHE A 91 -0.14 14.40 8.94
C PHE A 91 -1.42 14.16 8.14
N GLY A 92 -2.16 13.07 8.40
CA GLY A 92 -3.45 12.81 7.78
C GLY A 92 -4.51 13.88 8.11
N ALA A 93 -4.61 14.29 9.38
CA ALA A 93 -5.50 15.38 9.79
C ALA A 93 -5.11 16.71 9.13
N LEU A 94 -3.81 17.01 9.11
CA LEU A 94 -3.29 18.22 8.46
C LEU A 94 -3.54 18.22 6.95
N THR A 95 -3.42 17.07 6.29
CA THR A 95 -3.78 16.89 4.87
C THR A 95 -5.22 17.29 4.60
N GLY A 96 -6.15 16.80 5.42
CA GLY A 96 -7.56 17.13 5.24
C GLY A 96 -7.85 18.62 5.44
N VAL A 97 -7.30 19.24 6.49
CA VAL A 97 -7.47 20.67 6.75
C VAL A 97 -6.86 21.54 5.66
N LEU A 98 -5.60 21.27 5.28
CA LEU A 98 -4.91 22.04 4.23
C LEU A 98 -5.53 21.81 2.86
N GLY A 99 -5.99 20.59 2.54
CA GLY A 99 -6.70 20.27 1.31
C GLY A 99 -8.01 21.08 1.19
N CYS A 100 -8.78 21.13 2.26
CA CYS A 100 -9.98 21.97 2.34
C CYS A 100 -9.64 23.46 2.12
N ILE A 101 -8.66 24.00 2.83
CA ILE A 101 -8.23 25.40 2.68
C ILE A 101 -7.72 25.67 1.27
N ALA A 102 -6.99 24.73 0.67
CA ALA A 102 -6.48 24.86 -0.69
C ALA A 102 -7.60 25.00 -1.72
N ILE A 103 -8.66 24.20 -1.59
CA ILE A 103 -9.84 24.29 -2.45
C ILE A 103 -10.56 25.63 -2.25
N LEU A 104 -10.82 26.02 -1.00
CA LEU A 104 -11.49 27.27 -0.68
C LEU A 104 -10.73 28.50 -1.19
N ARG A 105 -9.38 28.45 -1.22
CA ARG A 105 -8.52 29.55 -1.71
C ARG A 105 -8.14 29.44 -3.18
N GLY A 106 -8.53 28.38 -3.88
CA GLY A 106 -8.13 28.14 -5.26
C GLY A 106 -6.61 27.94 -5.43
N SER A 107 -5.91 27.40 -4.42
CA SER A 107 -4.45 27.29 -4.42
C SER A 107 -3.96 25.90 -4.81
N PHE A 108 -3.46 25.74 -6.03
CA PHE A 108 -2.86 24.49 -6.52
C PHE A 108 -1.62 24.08 -5.71
N ALA A 109 -0.73 25.02 -5.41
CA ALA A 109 0.50 24.73 -4.65
C ALA A 109 0.19 24.22 -3.23
N LEU A 110 -0.79 24.84 -2.56
CA LEU A 110 -1.22 24.37 -1.22
C LEU A 110 -1.88 23.00 -1.29
N PHE A 111 -2.62 22.70 -2.36
CA PHE A 111 -3.21 21.39 -2.58
C PHE A 111 -2.14 20.31 -2.79
N CYS A 112 -1.11 20.59 -3.58
CA CYS A 112 0.04 19.70 -3.74
C CYS A 112 0.78 19.46 -2.40
N ALA A 113 0.98 20.51 -1.59
CA ALA A 113 1.58 20.36 -0.27
C ALA A 113 0.71 19.51 0.66
N ALA A 114 -0.61 19.68 0.64
CA ALA A 114 -1.54 18.86 1.39
C ALA A 114 -1.48 17.39 0.98
N THR A 115 -1.49 17.08 -0.31
CA THR A 115 -1.40 15.70 -0.80
C THR A 115 -0.04 15.05 -0.48
N MET A 116 1.06 15.81 -0.46
CA MET A 116 2.36 15.32 -0.02
C MET A 116 2.34 14.85 1.44
N LEU A 117 1.70 15.62 2.34
CA LEU A 117 1.51 15.22 3.74
C LEU A 117 0.62 13.98 3.85
N GLY A 118 -0.39 13.86 2.97
CA GLY A 118 -1.20 12.65 2.82
C GLY A 118 -0.35 11.43 2.46
N GLY A 119 0.65 11.60 1.61
CA GLY A 119 1.65 10.58 1.31
C GLY A 119 2.45 10.15 2.55
N PHE A 120 2.84 11.08 3.41
CA PHE A 120 3.52 10.77 4.68
C PHE A 120 2.63 9.91 5.59
N TYR A 121 1.35 10.24 5.69
CA TYR A 121 0.39 9.40 6.40
C TYR A 121 0.25 8.02 5.76
N GLY A 122 0.18 7.95 4.43
CA GLY A 122 0.16 6.69 3.68
C GLY A 122 1.37 5.80 3.99
N ALA A 123 2.58 6.37 4.06
CA ALA A 123 3.80 5.62 4.40
C ALA A 123 3.75 4.99 5.80
N VAL A 124 3.24 5.74 6.78
CA VAL A 124 3.09 5.23 8.14
C VAL A 124 2.10 4.06 8.18
N SER A 125 0.98 4.17 7.46
CA SER A 125 -0.02 3.10 7.42
C SER A 125 0.50 1.81 6.79
N GLN A 126 1.41 1.91 5.81
CA GLN A 126 2.05 0.74 5.23
C GLN A 126 2.87 -0.07 6.25
N SER A 127 3.32 0.56 7.33
CA SER A 127 4.02 -0.15 8.40
C SER A 127 3.10 -0.89 9.38
N TYR A 128 1.78 -0.68 9.34
CA TYR A 128 0.82 -1.36 10.21
C TYR A 128 0.87 -2.89 10.04
N ARG A 129 1.01 -3.39 8.81
CA ARG A 129 1.14 -4.83 8.51
C ARG A 129 2.34 -5.48 9.22
N PHE A 130 3.45 -4.75 9.31
CA PHE A 130 4.63 -5.24 10.02
C PHE A 130 4.48 -5.12 11.54
N ALA A 131 3.86 -4.04 12.02
CA ALA A 131 3.59 -3.86 13.44
C ALA A 131 2.69 -4.98 14.00
N ALA A 132 1.73 -5.45 13.20
CA ALA A 132 0.88 -6.58 13.55
C ALA A 132 1.66 -7.89 13.74
N ALA A 133 2.78 -8.05 13.03
CA ALA A 133 3.63 -9.22 13.13
C ALA A 133 4.63 -9.17 14.32
N ASP A 134 4.89 -7.98 14.90
CA ASP A 134 5.98 -7.78 15.87
C ASP A 134 5.70 -8.46 17.20
N GLY A 135 4.67 -8.75 17.70
CA GLY A 135 4.40 -9.47 18.95
C GLY A 135 3.78 -10.86 18.73
N ALA A 136 3.68 -11.29 17.48
CA ALA A 136 2.99 -12.52 17.11
C ALA A 136 3.94 -13.71 17.07
N SER A 137 3.45 -14.90 17.45
CA SER A 137 4.16 -16.16 17.27
C SER A 137 4.50 -16.39 15.78
N ALA A 138 5.51 -17.19 15.49
CA ALA A 138 5.94 -17.48 14.11
C ALA A 138 4.79 -18.03 13.24
N ALA A 139 3.88 -18.80 13.83
CA ALA A 139 2.71 -19.36 13.16
C ALA A 139 1.62 -18.31 12.89
N PHE A 140 1.50 -17.29 13.73
CA PHE A 140 0.46 -16.26 13.63
C PHE A 140 0.90 -15.06 12.77
N ARG A 141 2.19 -14.77 12.60
CA ARG A 141 2.72 -13.62 11.84
C ARG A 141 2.11 -13.44 10.44
N PRO A 142 2.06 -14.48 9.57
CA PRO A 142 1.47 -14.31 8.24
C PRO A 142 -0.03 -13.94 8.30
N LYS A 143 -0.75 -14.53 9.27
CA LYS A 143 -2.16 -14.21 9.50
C LYS A 143 -2.34 -12.79 10.01
N ALA A 144 -1.49 -12.33 10.94
CA ALA A 144 -1.54 -10.97 11.48
C ALA A 144 -1.36 -9.92 10.38
N VAL A 145 -0.36 -10.09 9.49
CA VAL A 145 -0.16 -9.23 8.31
C VAL A 145 -1.41 -9.21 7.43
N SER A 146 -1.91 -10.39 7.09
CA SER A 146 -3.10 -10.55 6.25
C SER A 146 -4.34 -9.87 6.84
N TRP A 147 -4.60 -10.04 8.12
CA TRP A 147 -5.79 -9.48 8.76
C TRP A 147 -5.75 -7.95 8.82
N VAL A 148 -4.58 -7.35 9.04
CA VAL A 148 -4.43 -5.90 8.95
C VAL A 148 -4.71 -5.42 7.54
N MET A 149 -4.19 -6.11 6.53
CA MET A 149 -4.46 -5.76 5.12
C MET A 149 -5.95 -5.92 4.76
N ALA A 150 -6.65 -6.90 5.34
CA ALA A 150 -8.09 -7.07 5.17
C ALA A 150 -8.92 -5.84 5.61
N GLY A 151 -8.41 -5.03 6.56
CA GLY A 151 -8.99 -3.75 6.91
C GLY A 151 -9.15 -2.80 5.72
N GLY A 152 -8.30 -2.94 4.70
CA GLY A 152 -8.38 -2.17 3.45
C GLY A 152 -9.65 -2.42 2.62
N VAL A 153 -10.36 -3.55 2.81
CA VAL A 153 -11.66 -3.79 2.17
C VAL A 153 -12.67 -2.71 2.57
N PHE A 154 -12.69 -2.39 3.87
CA PHE A 154 -13.58 -1.34 4.38
C PHE A 154 -13.15 0.04 3.86
N ALA A 155 -11.87 0.27 3.63
CA ALA A 155 -11.36 1.49 3.00
C ALA A 155 -11.93 1.69 1.59
N GLY A 156 -12.02 0.61 0.80
CA GLY A 156 -12.59 0.63 -0.55
C GLY A 156 -14.07 1.02 -0.60
N VAL A 157 -14.79 0.85 0.50
CA VAL A 157 -16.19 1.28 0.64
C VAL A 157 -16.30 2.66 1.31
N LEU A 158 -15.63 2.84 2.46
CA LEU A 158 -15.73 4.05 3.27
C LEU A 158 -15.25 5.30 2.53
N GLY A 159 -14.13 5.21 1.79
CA GLY A 159 -13.55 6.35 1.09
C GLY A 159 -14.49 6.90 0.01
N PRO A 160 -14.87 6.11 -1.00
CA PRO A 160 -15.80 6.55 -2.04
C PRO A 160 -17.15 7.00 -1.52
N GLN A 161 -17.72 6.30 -0.52
CA GLN A 161 -19.00 6.71 0.09
C GLN A 161 -18.88 8.06 0.82
N MET A 162 -17.80 8.28 1.55
CA MET A 162 -17.54 9.56 2.20
C MET A 162 -17.45 10.69 1.17
N VAL A 163 -16.73 10.49 0.05
CA VAL A 163 -16.68 11.47 -1.03
C VAL A 163 -18.09 11.75 -1.57
N GLN A 164 -18.86 10.70 -1.86
CA GLN A 164 -20.20 10.84 -2.43
C GLN A 164 -21.16 11.62 -1.50
N TRP A 165 -21.06 11.43 -0.19
CA TRP A 165 -21.91 12.14 0.78
C TRP A 165 -21.45 13.57 1.08
N THR A 166 -20.20 13.92 0.74
CA THR A 166 -19.63 15.20 1.18
C THR A 166 -19.13 16.09 0.04
N MET A 167 -19.11 15.59 -1.21
CA MET A 167 -18.44 16.28 -2.32
C MET A 167 -19.04 17.64 -2.66
N ASP A 168 -20.36 17.82 -2.47
CA ASP A 168 -21.14 18.99 -2.87
C ASP A 168 -21.85 19.71 -1.70
N ILE A 169 -21.40 19.44 -0.45
CA ILE A 169 -21.98 20.10 0.75
C ILE A 169 -21.75 21.62 0.73
N TRP A 170 -20.67 22.11 0.14
CA TRP A 170 -20.30 23.54 0.09
C TRP A 170 -20.15 24.10 -1.32
N PRO A 171 -21.23 24.22 -2.12
CA PRO A 171 -21.12 24.84 -3.44
C PRO A 171 -20.61 26.29 -3.35
N PRO A 172 -19.76 26.73 -4.27
CA PRO A 172 -19.23 26.03 -5.44
C PRO A 172 -17.97 25.20 -5.18
N TYR A 173 -17.56 25.01 -3.94
CA TYR A 173 -16.28 24.38 -3.56
C TYR A 173 -16.39 22.85 -3.50
N LEU A 174 -16.42 22.23 -4.67
CA LEU A 174 -16.50 20.77 -4.80
C LEU A 174 -15.36 20.09 -4.03
N PHE A 175 -15.69 19.06 -3.23
CA PHE A 175 -14.80 18.26 -2.38
C PHE A 175 -14.19 18.98 -1.16
N ALA A 176 -14.43 20.27 -0.90
CA ALA A 176 -13.86 20.94 0.28
C ALA A 176 -14.28 20.24 1.58
N ALA A 177 -15.59 19.89 1.70
CA ALA A 177 -16.11 19.16 2.84
C ALA A 177 -15.58 17.71 2.90
N SER A 178 -15.29 17.07 1.76
CA SER A 178 -14.68 15.73 1.72
C SER A 178 -13.28 15.72 2.36
N PHE A 179 -12.48 16.74 2.08
CA PHE A 179 -11.17 16.89 2.72
C PHE A 179 -11.29 17.18 4.22
N LEU A 180 -12.27 17.96 4.65
CA LEU A 180 -12.50 18.19 6.09
C LEU A 180 -12.99 16.91 6.80
N ALA A 181 -13.86 16.11 6.17
CA ALA A 181 -14.27 14.81 6.67
C ALA A 181 -13.08 13.84 6.78
N GLN A 182 -12.15 13.88 5.80
CA GLN A 182 -10.90 13.15 5.84
C GLN A 182 -10.07 13.51 7.08
N ALA A 183 -10.00 14.78 7.47
CA ALA A 183 -9.32 15.19 8.71
C ALA A 183 -9.96 14.56 9.95
N GLY A 184 -11.30 14.53 10.02
CA GLY A 184 -12.03 13.87 11.09
C GLY A 184 -11.72 12.37 11.19
N ILE A 185 -11.71 11.66 10.07
CA ILE A 185 -11.33 10.23 10.02
C ILE A 185 -9.88 10.02 10.49
N ALA A 186 -8.95 10.89 10.11
CA ALA A 186 -7.56 10.79 10.55
C ALA A 186 -7.42 10.99 12.08
N LEU A 187 -8.21 11.88 12.68
CA LEU A 187 -8.27 12.04 14.14
C LEU A 187 -8.85 10.81 14.85
N ILE A 188 -9.89 10.18 14.28
CA ILE A 188 -10.40 8.90 14.80
C ILE A 188 -9.32 7.82 14.71
N ALA A 189 -8.62 7.74 13.58
CA ALA A 189 -7.49 6.82 13.41
C ALA A 189 -6.38 7.07 14.46
N MET A 190 -6.11 8.34 14.79
CA MET A 190 -5.14 8.72 15.84
C MET A 190 -5.51 8.13 17.21
N VAL A 191 -6.79 8.20 17.59
CA VAL A 191 -7.28 7.61 18.84
C VAL A 191 -7.11 6.09 18.82
N VAL A 192 -7.42 5.44 17.70
CA VAL A 192 -7.26 3.99 17.57
C VAL A 192 -5.80 3.56 17.68
N VAL A 193 -4.88 4.23 16.97
CA VAL A 193 -3.46 3.85 17.01
C VAL A 193 -2.78 4.24 18.33
N ALA A 194 -3.32 5.21 19.05
CA ALA A 194 -2.85 5.54 20.40
C ALA A 194 -3.05 4.38 21.39
N GLY A 195 -4.00 3.48 21.14
CA GLY A 195 -4.23 2.27 21.91
C GLY A 195 -3.38 1.06 21.50
N VAL A 196 -2.52 1.17 20.46
CA VAL A 196 -1.65 0.08 20.02
C VAL A 196 -0.56 -0.16 21.06
N ASP A 197 -0.48 -1.38 21.55
CA ASP A 197 0.60 -1.83 22.42
C ASP A 197 1.81 -2.17 21.56
N SER A 198 2.84 -1.34 21.64
CA SER A 198 4.07 -1.49 20.87
C SER A 198 5.18 -1.93 21.82
N PRO A 199 5.85 -3.06 21.53
CA PRO A 199 7.03 -3.42 22.29
C PRO A 199 8.01 -2.24 22.33
N PRO A 200 8.65 -1.98 23.48
CA PRO A 200 9.62 -0.90 23.60
C PRO A 200 10.71 -1.07 22.53
N PRO A 201 11.33 0.03 22.08
CA PRO A 201 12.47 -0.07 21.18
C PRO A 201 13.53 -0.99 21.81
N PRO A 202 14.20 -1.84 21.01
CA PRO A 202 15.27 -2.68 21.54
C PRO A 202 16.29 -1.81 22.27
N PRO A 203 16.82 -2.25 23.44
CA PRO A 203 17.87 -1.52 24.15
C PRO A 203 19.03 -1.19 23.20
N ALA A 204 19.62 -0.01 23.38
CA ALA A 204 20.75 0.44 22.55
C ALA A 204 21.94 -0.53 22.61
N ASP A 205 22.08 -1.24 23.74
CA ASP A 205 23.16 -2.19 24.01
C ASP A 205 23.06 -3.52 23.23
N LEU A 206 21.91 -3.84 22.62
CA LEU A 206 21.79 -5.05 21.79
C LEU A 206 22.47 -4.93 20.41
N GLY A 207 23.23 -3.86 20.21
CA GLY A 207 23.93 -3.59 18.96
C GLY A 207 22.99 -3.23 17.80
N ALA A 208 23.54 -2.61 16.78
CA ALA A 208 22.77 -2.20 15.59
C ALA A 208 22.34 -3.39 14.69
N GLY A 209 22.61 -4.63 15.10
CA GLY A 209 22.46 -5.83 14.27
C GLY A 209 23.40 -5.79 13.06
N ARG A 210 23.19 -6.70 12.10
CA ARG A 210 23.99 -6.74 10.86
C ARG A 210 23.87 -5.43 10.08
N PRO A 211 24.92 -4.97 9.37
CA PRO A 211 24.82 -3.86 8.43
C PRO A 211 23.70 -4.09 7.41
N LEU A 212 22.97 -3.03 7.05
CA LEU A 212 21.83 -3.12 6.13
C LEU A 212 22.23 -3.76 4.80
N MET A 213 23.41 -3.40 4.26
CA MET A 213 23.92 -3.94 3.01
C MET A 213 24.17 -5.46 3.06
N GLN A 214 24.54 -5.99 4.22
CA GLN A 214 24.70 -7.45 4.39
C GLN A 214 23.34 -8.17 4.29
N ILE A 215 22.27 -7.54 4.81
CA ILE A 215 20.92 -8.09 4.73
C ILE A 215 20.36 -7.92 3.31
N ALA A 216 20.57 -6.76 2.70
CA ALA A 216 20.12 -6.44 1.36
C ALA A 216 20.74 -7.36 0.27
N ARG A 217 21.92 -7.90 0.52
CA ARG A 217 22.58 -8.87 -0.38
C ARG A 217 22.09 -10.33 -0.22
N GLN A 218 21.22 -10.60 0.74
CA GLN A 218 20.65 -11.94 0.89
C GLN A 218 19.73 -12.27 -0.29
N PRO A 219 19.85 -13.42 -0.94
CA PRO A 219 18.99 -13.80 -2.08
C PRO A 219 17.50 -13.74 -1.74
N ARG A 220 17.12 -14.06 -0.49
CA ARG A 220 15.73 -13.95 -0.01
C ARG A 220 15.25 -12.51 0.09
N PHE A 221 16.08 -11.59 0.59
CA PHE A 221 15.71 -10.18 0.64
C PHE A 221 15.58 -9.61 -0.78
N ILE A 222 16.49 -9.94 -1.68
CA ILE A 222 16.45 -9.52 -3.09
C ILE A 222 15.16 -10.00 -3.75
N ALA A 223 14.82 -11.28 -3.59
CA ALA A 223 13.57 -11.82 -4.15
C ALA A 223 12.32 -11.16 -3.56
N ALA A 224 12.30 -10.92 -2.24
CA ALA A 224 11.21 -10.23 -1.56
C ALA A 224 11.06 -8.79 -2.07
N ALA A 225 12.17 -8.04 -2.13
CA ALA A 225 12.17 -6.64 -2.56
C ALA A 225 11.75 -6.52 -4.04
N ILE A 226 12.33 -7.33 -4.94
CA ILE A 226 11.97 -7.34 -6.37
C ILE A 226 10.47 -7.66 -6.52
N SER A 227 9.96 -8.70 -5.85
CA SER A 227 8.55 -9.07 -5.94
C SER A 227 7.63 -7.97 -5.43
N GLY A 228 7.96 -7.32 -4.32
CA GLY A 228 7.22 -6.21 -3.77
C GLY A 228 7.24 -4.99 -4.69
N VAL A 229 8.41 -4.64 -5.25
CA VAL A 229 8.59 -3.55 -6.22
C VAL A 229 7.77 -3.81 -7.48
N VAL A 230 7.91 -4.98 -8.08
CA VAL A 230 7.19 -5.35 -9.32
C VAL A 230 5.70 -5.31 -9.10
N SER A 231 5.23 -6.00 -8.07
CA SER A 231 3.80 -6.07 -7.76
C SER A 231 3.18 -4.67 -7.58
N TYR A 232 3.76 -3.87 -6.71
CA TYR A 232 3.17 -2.55 -6.40
C TYR A 232 3.29 -1.57 -7.57
N SER A 233 4.42 -1.58 -8.28
CA SER A 233 4.65 -0.66 -9.39
C SER A 233 3.77 -0.99 -10.59
N MET A 234 3.62 -2.28 -10.93
CA MET A 234 2.79 -2.69 -12.07
C MET A 234 1.31 -2.51 -11.77
N MET A 235 0.89 -2.87 -10.57
CA MET A 235 -0.48 -2.59 -10.13
C MET A 235 -0.78 -1.09 -10.21
N ASN A 236 0.08 -0.23 -9.64
CA ASN A 236 -0.14 1.22 -9.66
C ASN A 236 -0.14 1.79 -11.08
N LEU A 237 0.77 1.34 -11.96
CA LEU A 237 0.83 1.76 -13.35
C LEU A 237 -0.50 1.52 -14.08
N VAL A 238 -1.03 0.31 -13.99
CA VAL A 238 -2.28 -0.08 -14.67
C VAL A 238 -3.49 0.59 -14.00
N MET A 239 -3.58 0.57 -12.67
CA MET A 239 -4.70 1.15 -11.93
C MET A 239 -4.83 2.66 -12.18
N THR A 240 -3.73 3.41 -12.20
CA THR A 240 -3.78 4.86 -12.41
C THR A 240 -4.06 5.24 -13.85
N SER A 241 -3.65 4.41 -14.82
CA SER A 241 -3.91 4.62 -16.25
C SER A 241 -5.33 4.23 -16.67
N ALA A 242 -5.95 3.25 -15.99
CA ALA A 242 -7.23 2.67 -16.41
C ALA A 242 -8.39 3.68 -16.49
N PRO A 243 -8.63 4.59 -15.51
CA PRO A 243 -9.71 5.57 -15.62
C PRO A 243 -9.58 6.49 -16.81
N LEU A 244 -8.36 6.94 -17.11
CA LEU A 244 -8.10 7.79 -18.27
C LEU A 244 -8.25 7.00 -19.58
N ALA A 245 -7.77 5.76 -19.63
CA ALA A 245 -7.94 4.87 -20.78
C ALA A 245 -9.43 4.59 -21.05
N MET A 246 -10.23 4.31 -20.02
CA MET A 246 -11.69 4.14 -20.11
C MET A 246 -12.36 5.38 -20.69
N LYS A 247 -11.98 6.57 -20.21
CA LYS A 247 -12.47 7.85 -20.72
C LYS A 247 -12.09 8.05 -22.20
N MET A 248 -10.86 7.74 -22.60
CA MET A 248 -10.41 7.80 -24.00
C MET A 248 -11.18 6.84 -24.91
N CYS A 249 -11.64 5.69 -24.37
CA CYS A 249 -12.51 4.74 -25.06
C CYS A 249 -14.00 5.17 -25.06
N GLY A 250 -14.36 6.33 -24.52
CA GLY A 250 -15.73 6.82 -24.45
C GLY A 250 -16.61 6.11 -23.43
N LEU A 251 -16.02 5.38 -22.46
CA LEU A 251 -16.78 4.68 -21.43
C LEU A 251 -17.22 5.66 -20.31
N PRO A 252 -18.41 5.41 -19.69
CA PRO A 252 -18.94 6.26 -18.63
C PRO A 252 -18.01 6.32 -17.40
N LEU A 253 -17.99 7.47 -16.73
CA LEU A 253 -17.23 7.64 -15.48
C LEU A 253 -17.72 6.70 -14.37
N SER A 254 -19.01 6.38 -14.36
CA SER A 254 -19.60 5.39 -13.44
C SER A 254 -18.94 4.01 -13.55
N ASP A 255 -18.66 3.59 -14.80
CA ASP A 255 -18.03 2.30 -15.07
C ASP A 255 -16.57 2.29 -14.57
N SER A 256 -15.86 3.42 -14.76
CA SER A 256 -14.50 3.59 -14.24
C SER A 256 -14.48 3.52 -12.70
N ASN A 257 -15.39 4.22 -12.03
CA ASN A 257 -15.50 4.19 -10.57
C ASN A 257 -15.82 2.78 -10.05
N THR A 258 -16.72 2.07 -10.74
CA THR A 258 -17.08 0.68 -10.42
C THR A 258 -15.87 -0.24 -10.59
N GLY A 259 -15.10 -0.07 -11.67
CA GLY A 259 -13.87 -0.85 -11.91
C GLY A 259 -12.83 -0.65 -10.80
N ILE A 260 -12.58 0.60 -10.40
CA ILE A 260 -11.66 0.92 -9.30
C ILE A 260 -12.18 0.39 -7.96
N GLN A 261 -13.47 0.50 -7.68
CA GLN A 261 -14.07 -0.03 -6.45
C GLN A 261 -13.82 -1.55 -6.32
N TRP A 262 -14.15 -2.31 -7.36
CA TRP A 262 -13.93 -3.76 -7.38
C TRP A 262 -12.46 -4.13 -7.38
N HIS A 263 -11.59 -3.33 -8.00
CA HIS A 263 -10.15 -3.47 -7.90
C HIS A 263 -9.68 -3.38 -6.44
N ILE A 264 -10.11 -2.34 -5.69
CA ILE A 264 -9.74 -2.17 -4.28
C ILE A 264 -10.29 -3.32 -3.43
N VAL A 265 -11.52 -3.76 -3.67
CA VAL A 265 -12.09 -4.94 -2.99
C VAL A 265 -11.24 -6.17 -3.28
N ALA A 266 -10.81 -6.38 -4.52
CA ALA A 266 -9.95 -7.50 -4.90
C ALA A 266 -8.53 -7.40 -4.33
N MET A 267 -8.01 -6.17 -4.14
CA MET A 267 -6.72 -5.93 -3.48
C MET A 267 -6.71 -6.40 -2.01
N TYR A 268 -7.80 -6.19 -1.30
CA TYR A 268 -7.81 -6.42 0.14
C TYR A 268 -8.67 -7.62 0.57
N GLY A 269 -9.69 -7.98 -0.20
CA GLY A 269 -10.60 -9.08 0.12
C GLY A 269 -9.91 -10.43 0.36
N PRO A 270 -9.00 -10.87 -0.53
CA PRO A 270 -8.30 -12.15 -0.33
C PRO A 270 -7.45 -12.19 0.93
N SER A 271 -7.13 -11.06 1.54
CA SER A 271 -6.32 -10.99 2.76
C SER A 271 -6.90 -11.81 3.92
N PHE A 272 -8.21 -12.07 3.93
CA PHE A 272 -8.82 -12.96 4.94
C PHE A 272 -8.25 -14.39 4.89
N PHE A 273 -7.77 -14.85 3.74
CA PHE A 273 -7.24 -16.20 3.56
C PHE A 273 -5.80 -16.25 3.02
N THR A 274 -5.25 -15.15 2.51
CA THR A 274 -3.87 -15.11 1.96
C THR A 274 -2.83 -15.54 2.99
N GLY A 275 -3.01 -15.17 4.27
CA GLY A 275 -2.13 -15.63 5.34
C GLY A 275 -2.15 -17.14 5.54
N ALA A 276 -3.31 -17.78 5.38
CA ALA A 276 -3.42 -19.24 5.43
C ALA A 276 -2.78 -19.92 4.22
N LEU A 277 -2.91 -19.32 3.02
CA LEU A 277 -2.22 -19.78 1.83
C LEU A 277 -0.70 -19.74 2.00
N ILE A 278 -0.17 -18.62 2.57
CA ILE A 278 1.27 -18.48 2.85
C ILE A 278 1.73 -19.54 3.84
N THR A 279 0.97 -19.82 4.89
CA THR A 279 1.30 -20.86 5.86
C THR A 279 1.32 -22.26 5.22
N ARG A 280 0.40 -22.53 4.28
CA ARG A 280 0.26 -23.85 3.62
C ARG A 280 1.27 -24.05 2.48
N PHE A 281 1.46 -23.05 1.62
CA PHE A 281 2.21 -23.19 0.37
C PHE A 281 3.57 -22.46 0.39
N GLY A 282 3.83 -21.66 1.42
CA GLY A 282 5.00 -20.82 1.55
C GLY A 282 4.87 -19.47 0.83
N ALA A 283 5.51 -18.45 1.37
CA ALA A 283 5.48 -17.08 0.86
C ALA A 283 5.97 -16.95 -0.61
N PRO A 284 7.06 -17.64 -1.05
CA PRO A 284 7.50 -17.53 -2.44
C PRO A 284 6.47 -18.03 -3.45
N THR A 285 5.78 -19.12 -3.15
CA THR A 285 4.76 -19.71 -4.04
C THR A 285 3.56 -18.80 -4.18
N VAL A 286 3.08 -18.23 -3.06
CA VAL A 286 1.94 -17.31 -3.06
C VAL A 286 2.30 -16.01 -3.78
N ALA A 287 3.52 -15.48 -3.57
CA ALA A 287 4.01 -14.30 -4.29
C ALA A 287 4.08 -14.55 -5.81
N ALA A 288 4.60 -15.72 -6.24
CA ALA A 288 4.66 -16.07 -7.65
C ALA A 288 3.28 -16.22 -8.28
N ALA A 289 2.32 -16.84 -7.58
CA ALA A 289 0.94 -16.92 -8.05
C ALA A 289 0.32 -15.53 -8.24
N GLY A 290 0.61 -14.59 -7.33
CA GLY A 290 0.18 -13.19 -7.46
C GLY A 290 0.75 -12.52 -8.70
N LEU A 291 2.05 -12.64 -8.94
CA LEU A 291 2.70 -12.07 -10.15
C LEU A 291 2.13 -12.67 -11.45
N LEU A 292 1.79 -13.95 -11.46
CA LEU A 292 1.12 -14.58 -12.62
C LEU A 292 -0.29 -14.01 -12.84
N LEU A 293 -1.03 -13.71 -11.78
CA LEU A 293 -2.32 -13.02 -11.90
C LEU A 293 -2.17 -11.59 -12.43
N GLU A 294 -1.13 -10.85 -12.06
CA GLU A 294 -0.84 -9.53 -12.62
C GLU A 294 -0.55 -9.61 -14.12
N ALA A 295 0.23 -10.61 -14.56
CA ALA A 295 0.43 -10.90 -15.99
C ALA A 295 -0.88 -11.26 -16.70
N THR A 296 -1.74 -12.03 -16.05
CA THR A 296 -3.08 -12.38 -16.58
C THR A 296 -3.95 -11.14 -16.72
N ALA A 297 -3.95 -10.25 -15.76
CA ALA A 297 -4.66 -8.97 -15.82
C ALA A 297 -4.20 -8.12 -17.02
N ALA A 298 -2.88 -8.04 -17.24
CA ALA A 298 -2.33 -7.38 -18.43
C ALA A 298 -2.79 -8.06 -19.73
N GLY A 299 -2.84 -9.39 -19.76
CA GLY A 299 -3.39 -10.15 -20.91
C GLY A 299 -4.85 -9.83 -21.20
N ILE A 300 -5.69 -9.69 -20.17
CA ILE A 300 -7.09 -9.26 -20.31
C ILE A 300 -7.15 -7.84 -20.88
N GLY A 301 -6.29 -6.93 -20.40
CA GLY A 301 -6.20 -5.55 -20.89
C GLY A 301 -5.74 -5.46 -22.35
N LEU A 302 -4.94 -6.42 -22.84
CA LEU A 302 -4.55 -6.54 -24.25
C LEU A 302 -5.65 -7.18 -25.11
N ALA A 303 -6.53 -7.99 -24.53
CA ALA A 303 -7.59 -8.70 -25.26
C ALA A 303 -8.73 -7.77 -25.70
N GLY A 304 -8.91 -6.60 -25.07
CA GLY A 304 -9.96 -5.67 -25.46
C GLY A 304 -10.08 -4.41 -24.61
N ILE A 305 -10.96 -3.52 -25.05
CA ILE A 305 -11.17 -2.18 -24.46
C ILE A 305 -12.63 -1.94 -24.04
N THR A 306 -13.43 -3.00 -23.88
CA THR A 306 -14.81 -2.84 -23.38
C THR A 306 -14.81 -2.71 -21.86
N THR A 307 -15.90 -2.20 -21.28
CA THR A 307 -16.11 -2.11 -19.83
C THR A 307 -15.77 -3.43 -19.12
N HIS A 308 -16.18 -4.57 -19.67
CA HIS A 308 -15.92 -5.89 -19.09
C HIS A 308 -14.43 -6.25 -19.06
N HIS A 309 -13.65 -5.90 -20.11
CA HIS A 309 -12.20 -6.10 -20.09
C HIS A 309 -11.52 -5.26 -19.01
N PHE A 310 -11.90 -4.00 -18.86
CA PHE A 310 -11.37 -3.15 -17.79
C PHE A 310 -11.75 -3.68 -16.41
N TRP A 311 -13.00 -4.05 -16.18
CA TRP A 311 -13.44 -4.57 -14.89
C TRP A 311 -12.74 -5.89 -14.53
N ALA A 312 -12.72 -6.84 -15.46
CA ALA A 312 -12.05 -8.13 -15.24
C ALA A 312 -10.53 -7.94 -15.04
N GLY A 313 -9.89 -7.13 -15.88
CA GLY A 313 -8.47 -6.82 -15.75
C GLY A 313 -8.14 -6.17 -14.40
N LEU A 314 -8.87 -5.14 -13.99
CA LEU A 314 -8.67 -4.46 -12.71
C LEU A 314 -8.94 -5.38 -11.51
N PHE A 315 -9.97 -6.22 -11.57
CA PHE A 315 -10.27 -7.18 -10.51
C PHE A 315 -9.15 -8.22 -10.36
N VAL A 316 -8.72 -8.84 -11.46
CA VAL A 316 -7.62 -9.83 -11.45
C VAL A 316 -6.29 -9.18 -11.04
N LEU A 317 -6.05 -7.93 -11.43
CA LEU A 317 -4.89 -7.14 -11.01
C LEU A 317 -4.86 -6.95 -9.49
N GLY A 318 -6.01 -6.62 -8.88
CA GLY A 318 -6.15 -6.49 -7.44
C GLY A 318 -5.86 -7.80 -6.69
N LEU A 319 -6.40 -8.93 -7.19
CA LEU A 319 -6.10 -10.26 -6.65
C LEU A 319 -4.60 -10.59 -6.75
N GLY A 320 -4.00 -10.31 -7.90
CA GLY A 320 -2.57 -10.51 -8.14
C GLY A 320 -1.72 -9.72 -7.15
N TRP A 321 -2.01 -8.43 -7.02
CA TRP A 321 -1.32 -7.58 -6.05
C TRP A 321 -1.45 -8.10 -4.61
N ASN A 322 -2.63 -8.52 -4.18
CA ASN A 322 -2.81 -9.05 -2.84
C ASN A 322 -1.87 -10.21 -2.54
N LEU A 323 -1.87 -11.24 -3.41
CA LEU A 323 -1.06 -12.43 -3.20
C LEU A 323 0.44 -12.12 -3.31
N SER A 324 0.85 -11.33 -4.31
CA SER A 324 2.27 -11.02 -4.53
C SER A 324 2.82 -10.09 -3.45
N PHE A 325 2.12 -9.02 -3.10
CA PHE A 325 2.61 -8.05 -2.14
C PHE A 325 2.58 -8.56 -0.69
N ILE A 326 1.53 -9.30 -0.28
CA ILE A 326 1.50 -9.92 1.06
C ILE A 326 2.52 -11.05 1.14
N GLY A 327 2.68 -11.85 0.07
CA GLY A 327 3.72 -12.86 -0.02
C GLY A 327 5.13 -12.27 0.07
N ALA A 328 5.41 -11.20 -0.67
CA ALA A 328 6.68 -10.47 -0.59
C ALA A 328 6.92 -9.89 0.81
N SER A 329 5.89 -9.31 1.44
CA SER A 329 5.97 -8.79 2.80
C SER A 329 6.30 -9.89 3.83
N ALA A 330 5.69 -11.07 3.68
CA ALA A 330 6.01 -12.22 4.52
C ALA A 330 7.46 -12.70 4.32
N LEU A 331 7.98 -12.69 3.08
CA LEU A 331 9.38 -12.99 2.80
C LEU A 331 10.34 -12.02 3.47
N VAL A 332 10.04 -10.71 3.49
CA VAL A 332 10.86 -9.70 4.19
C VAL A 332 11.01 -10.06 5.67
N LEU A 333 9.93 -10.53 6.32
CA LEU A 333 9.96 -10.92 7.74
C LEU A 333 10.91 -12.09 8.03
N GLU A 334 11.22 -12.93 7.03
CA GLU A 334 12.16 -14.05 7.17
C GLU A 334 13.65 -13.63 7.05
N THR A 335 13.94 -12.38 6.67
CA THR A 335 15.31 -11.93 6.32
C THR A 335 16.04 -11.23 7.45
N HIS A 336 15.35 -10.80 8.48
CA HIS A 336 15.90 -9.97 9.54
C HIS A 336 15.64 -10.54 10.95
N ARG A 337 16.50 -10.15 11.87
CA ARG A 337 16.33 -10.40 13.32
C ARG A 337 15.45 -9.30 13.94
N PRO A 338 14.91 -9.50 15.17
CA PRO A 338 14.08 -8.47 15.82
C PRO A 338 14.74 -7.09 15.91
N GLN A 339 16.06 -7.03 16.19
CA GLN A 339 16.80 -5.76 16.30
C GLN A 339 16.93 -5.02 14.94
N GLU A 340 16.87 -5.74 13.83
CA GLU A 340 17.07 -5.24 12.46
C GLU A 340 15.77 -4.80 11.79
N ARG A 341 14.61 -5.17 12.37
CA ARG A 341 13.28 -5.10 11.75
C ARG A 341 12.98 -3.74 11.13
N ASN A 342 13.09 -2.66 11.91
CA ASN A 342 12.67 -1.33 11.47
C ASN A 342 13.50 -0.81 10.29
N LYS A 343 14.82 -1.03 10.30
CA LYS A 343 15.71 -0.58 9.22
C LYS A 343 15.49 -1.39 7.93
N VAL A 344 15.25 -2.70 8.07
CA VAL A 344 15.06 -3.59 6.90
C VAL A 344 13.70 -3.36 6.27
N GLN A 345 12.64 -3.25 7.08
CA GLN A 345 11.29 -3.00 6.60
C GLN A 345 11.17 -1.61 5.97
N ALA A 346 11.74 -0.57 6.61
CA ALA A 346 11.77 0.77 6.04
C ALA A 346 12.53 0.84 4.72
N PHE A 347 13.65 0.12 4.61
CA PHE A 347 14.42 0.05 3.37
C PHE A 347 13.66 -0.69 2.26
N ASN A 348 13.00 -1.80 2.59
CA ASN A 348 12.13 -2.50 1.65
C ASN A 348 11.01 -1.58 1.14
N ASP A 349 10.33 -0.89 2.03
CA ASP A 349 9.24 0.01 1.67
C ASP A 349 9.74 1.21 0.85
N PHE A 350 10.93 1.73 1.15
CA PHE A 350 11.57 2.75 0.34
C PHE A 350 11.83 2.29 -1.10
N LEU A 351 12.31 1.04 -1.28
CA LEU A 351 12.51 0.47 -2.62
C LEU A 351 11.18 0.33 -3.36
N VAL A 352 10.16 -0.21 -2.69
CA VAL A 352 8.84 -0.42 -3.29
C VAL A 352 8.20 0.91 -3.69
N PHE A 353 8.06 1.84 -2.75
CA PHE A 353 7.33 3.08 -3.00
C PHE A 353 8.15 4.11 -3.77
N GLY A 354 9.47 4.08 -3.66
CA GLY A 354 10.38 4.88 -4.49
C GLY A 354 10.27 4.52 -5.97
N THR A 355 10.27 3.21 -6.28
CA THR A 355 10.09 2.74 -7.66
C THR A 355 8.67 3.02 -8.16
N MET A 356 7.65 2.83 -7.31
CA MET A 356 6.26 3.17 -7.61
C MET A 356 6.11 4.66 -7.97
N ALA A 357 6.80 5.56 -7.24
CA ALA A 357 6.76 6.99 -7.53
C ALA A 357 7.28 7.30 -8.94
N ILE A 358 8.40 6.68 -9.34
CA ILE A 358 8.96 6.81 -10.71
C ILE A 358 7.93 6.32 -11.73
N GLY A 359 7.35 5.13 -11.53
CA GLY A 359 6.32 4.56 -12.39
C GLY A 359 5.07 5.44 -12.51
N SER A 360 4.66 6.10 -11.43
CA SER A 360 3.51 7.02 -11.41
C SER A 360 3.69 8.23 -12.32
N PHE A 361 4.89 8.81 -12.36
CA PHE A 361 5.19 9.92 -13.28
C PHE A 361 5.20 9.49 -14.76
N ILE A 362 5.60 8.24 -15.03
CA ILE A 362 5.69 7.70 -16.40
C ILE A 362 4.33 7.24 -16.92
N SER A 363 3.41 6.82 -16.05
CA SER A 363 2.15 6.16 -16.41
C SER A 363 1.27 7.00 -17.34
N GLY A 364 1.13 8.30 -17.05
CA GLY A 364 0.32 9.21 -17.83
C GLY A 364 0.88 9.45 -19.23
N GLN A 365 2.19 9.65 -19.34
CA GLN A 365 2.87 9.82 -20.62
C GLN A 365 2.82 8.53 -21.46
N LEU A 366 3.09 7.38 -20.82
CA LEU A 366 3.03 6.08 -21.49
C LEU A 366 1.66 5.83 -22.11
N LEU A 367 0.57 6.16 -21.40
CA LEU A 367 -0.78 6.05 -21.91
C LEU A 367 -1.04 7.04 -23.05
N ALA A 368 -0.62 8.31 -22.89
CA ALA A 368 -0.87 9.36 -23.88
C ALA A 368 -0.13 9.12 -25.20
N ASP A 369 1.14 8.69 -25.13
CA ASP A 369 2.00 8.53 -26.30
C ASP A 369 1.84 7.18 -26.98
N PHE A 370 1.59 6.10 -26.23
CA PHE A 370 1.61 4.72 -26.74
C PHE A 370 0.30 3.95 -26.52
N GLY A 371 -0.66 4.52 -25.81
CA GLY A 371 -1.99 3.95 -25.60
C GLY A 371 -2.06 2.82 -24.57
N TRP A 372 -3.28 2.30 -24.38
CA TRP A 372 -3.61 1.30 -23.35
C TRP A 372 -2.87 -0.02 -23.51
N SER A 373 -2.67 -0.47 -24.77
CA SER A 373 -1.97 -1.72 -25.05
C SER A 373 -0.52 -1.70 -24.54
N MET A 374 0.19 -0.58 -24.69
CA MET A 374 1.56 -0.45 -24.19
C MET A 374 1.62 -0.46 -22.67
N VAL A 375 0.66 0.19 -21.98
CA VAL A 375 0.56 0.14 -20.52
C VAL A 375 0.50 -1.31 -20.01
N ASN A 376 -0.27 -2.17 -20.69
CA ASN A 376 -0.37 -3.59 -20.34
C ASN A 376 0.87 -4.39 -20.75
N LEU A 377 1.47 -4.10 -21.91
CA LEU A 377 2.65 -4.82 -22.40
C LEU A 377 3.86 -4.64 -21.48
N VAL A 378 4.06 -3.45 -20.95
CA VAL A 378 5.17 -3.11 -20.03
C VAL A 378 5.10 -3.89 -18.70
N VAL A 379 3.98 -4.49 -18.35
CA VAL A 379 3.84 -5.33 -17.15
C VAL A 379 4.69 -6.60 -17.23
N TYR A 380 4.83 -7.21 -18.39
CA TYR A 380 5.44 -8.53 -18.56
C TYR A 380 6.94 -8.59 -18.19
N PRO A 381 7.82 -7.68 -18.67
CA PRO A 381 9.25 -7.79 -18.36
C PRO A 381 9.54 -7.75 -16.85
N PRO A 382 9.00 -6.81 -16.04
CA PRO A 382 9.20 -6.81 -14.59
C PRO A 382 8.63 -8.06 -13.92
N VAL A 383 7.44 -8.54 -14.33
CA VAL A 383 6.84 -9.76 -13.77
C VAL A 383 7.76 -10.96 -14.00
N ILE A 384 8.33 -11.13 -15.20
CA ILE A 384 9.28 -12.20 -15.50
C ILE A 384 10.51 -12.10 -14.57
N ILE A 385 11.05 -10.89 -14.37
CA ILE A 385 12.18 -10.67 -13.45
C ILE A 385 11.80 -11.10 -12.02
N GLY A 386 10.61 -10.73 -11.55
CA GLY A 386 10.10 -11.11 -10.23
C GLY A 386 9.98 -12.64 -10.06
N LEU A 387 9.41 -13.31 -11.06
CA LEU A 387 9.28 -14.78 -11.06
C LEU A 387 10.65 -15.48 -11.06
N ILE A 388 11.59 -15.00 -11.85
CA ILE A 388 12.98 -15.51 -11.87
C ILE A 388 13.63 -15.34 -10.49
N ALA A 389 13.51 -14.16 -9.86
CA ALA A 389 14.09 -13.90 -8.54
C ALA A 389 13.50 -14.84 -7.47
N LEU A 390 12.18 -15.08 -7.48
CA LEU A 390 11.53 -16.03 -6.58
C LEU A 390 11.99 -17.48 -6.82
N ALA A 391 12.14 -17.90 -8.07
CA ALA A 391 12.61 -19.24 -8.42
C ALA A 391 14.03 -19.49 -7.91
N PHE A 392 14.95 -18.52 -8.07
CA PHE A 392 16.31 -18.61 -7.55
C PHE A 392 16.34 -18.70 -6.01
N ALA A 393 15.54 -17.90 -5.31
CA ALA A 393 15.45 -17.94 -3.85
C ALA A 393 14.91 -19.28 -3.34
N ALA A 394 13.94 -19.88 -4.04
CA ALA A 394 13.38 -21.19 -3.71
C ALA A 394 14.38 -22.33 -3.94
N ALA A 395 15.15 -22.29 -5.05
CA ALA A 395 16.17 -23.29 -5.37
C ALA A 395 17.33 -23.30 -4.34
N GLY A 396 17.75 -22.11 -3.89
CA GLY A 396 18.79 -21.97 -2.86
C GLY A 396 18.40 -22.64 -1.53
N ARG A 397 17.12 -22.58 -1.13
CA ARG A 397 16.62 -23.24 0.08
C ARG A 397 16.69 -24.77 0.00
N ARG A 398 16.30 -25.33 -1.16
CA ARG A 398 16.36 -26.80 -1.36
C ARG A 398 17.76 -27.34 -1.26
N ARG A 399 18.77 -26.62 -1.76
CA ARG A 399 20.17 -27.01 -1.66
C ARG A 399 20.71 -26.99 -0.22
N MET A 400 20.32 -25.98 0.58
CA MET A 400 20.74 -25.89 1.99
C MET A 400 20.05 -26.94 2.90
N MET A 401 18.90 -27.48 2.52
CA MET A 401 18.23 -28.55 3.26
C MET A 401 18.71 -29.97 2.84
N ALA A 402 19.39 -30.08 1.70
CA ALA A 402 19.95 -31.32 1.16
C ALA A 402 21.44 -31.52 1.51
N SER A 403 22.11 -30.50 2.05
CA SER A 403 23.48 -30.52 2.60
C SER A 403 23.46 -30.61 4.11
#